data_76bfdc25a6d8814a5769148d6b4e023e
#
_entry.id   76bfdc25a6d8814a5769148d6b4e023e
#
_cell.length_a   1.000
_cell.length_b   1.000
_cell.length_c   1.000
_cell.angle_alpha   90.00
_cell.angle_beta   90.00
_cell.angle_gamma   90.00
#
_symmetry.space_group_name_H-M   'P 1'
#
loop_
_entity.id
_entity.type
_entity.pdbx_description
1 polymer ?
#
loop_
_entity_poly.entity_id
_entity_poly.type
_entity_poly.pdbx_seq_one_letter_code
_entity_poly.pdbx_strand_id
1 'polypeptide(L)'
;MSEHAGRRDPHLAVKREVLVRYLDVWTPAALRSHRGATYVESGDPDFVVDAFRVFGEFADRLDRHHLDVVIVGAAVDPAVLRELGEPPAGLSVRSVADPENLAVAGPMLAHLDVVEDSALTEPDVWRLVASLARGKAHEVLLTVPAAEQATDHRSRLGAVGLAYVVTVELVADDGRAQLLVFATGDTRHLATFKDELWAADEFAGIRYRDPRDAERTLVDISLTPHLGPLRRALLAELARRGSCTVADLQQHALFETIYRPADAIGALTSAASAGAITREPEKGRLTPRTTVGHREDHRQR
;
A
#
# COMPACT_ATOMS: atom_id res chain seq x y z
N MET A 1 3.10 -5.47 38.62
CA MET A 1 4.49 -5.57 38.13
C MET A 1 4.41 -6.03 36.69
N SER A 2 4.78 -5.15 35.79
CA SER A 2 4.44 -5.21 34.35
C SER A 2 5.39 -6.12 33.60
N GLU A 3 4.86 -7.24 33.09
CA GLU A 3 5.54 -8.16 32.15
C GLU A 3 5.29 -7.77 30.65
N HIS A 4 4.93 -6.51 30.39
CA HIS A 4 4.59 -6.05 29.03
C HIS A 4 5.70 -5.27 28.30
N ALA A 5 6.91 -5.20 28.87
CA ALA A 5 8.01 -4.39 28.34
C ALA A 5 8.93 -5.16 27.37
N GLY A 6 8.42 -5.92 26.42
CA GLY A 6 9.28 -6.68 25.48
C GLY A 6 8.68 -7.12 24.16
N ARG A 7 7.39 -6.97 23.98
CA ARG A 7 6.75 -7.38 22.72
C ARG A 7 6.56 -6.13 21.86
N ARG A 8 7.40 -5.95 20.83
CA ARG A 8 7.20 -4.90 19.82
C ARG A 8 5.78 -5.03 19.26
N ASP A 9 5.09 -3.91 19.06
CA ASP A 9 3.76 -3.91 18.46
C ASP A 9 3.84 -4.56 17.06
N PRO A 10 3.12 -5.68 16.81
CA PRO A 10 3.20 -6.38 15.54
C PRO A 10 2.70 -5.53 14.37
N HIS A 11 1.75 -4.59 14.58
CA HIS A 11 1.32 -3.65 13.55
C HIS A 11 2.47 -2.72 13.13
N LEU A 12 3.21 -2.17 14.10
CA LEU A 12 4.35 -1.31 13.83
C LEU A 12 5.41 -2.04 13.00
N ALA A 13 5.71 -3.30 13.37
CA ALA A 13 6.70 -4.10 12.64
C ALA A 13 6.33 -4.30 11.16
N VAL A 14 5.08 -4.69 10.87
CA VAL A 14 4.59 -4.88 9.49
C VAL A 14 4.56 -3.56 8.72
N LYS A 15 4.08 -2.48 9.35
CA LYS A 15 4.07 -1.15 8.70
C LYS A 15 5.48 -0.70 8.32
N ARG A 16 6.46 -0.86 9.21
CA ARG A 16 7.86 -0.52 8.95
C ARG A 16 8.43 -1.33 7.79
N GLU A 17 8.20 -2.64 7.79
CA GLU A 17 8.68 -3.53 6.72
C GLU A 17 8.09 -3.14 5.35
N VAL A 18 6.78 -2.94 5.26
CA VAL A 18 6.11 -2.53 4.02
C VAL A 18 6.62 -1.16 3.55
N LEU A 19 6.80 -0.20 4.48
CA LEU A 19 7.33 1.11 4.14
C LEU A 19 8.77 1.04 3.62
N VAL A 20 9.66 0.35 4.32
CA VAL A 20 11.08 0.20 3.94
C VAL A 20 11.19 -0.42 2.55
N ARG A 21 10.47 -1.52 2.30
CA ARG A 21 10.44 -2.17 0.96
C ARG A 21 9.93 -1.21 -0.11
N TYR A 22 8.87 -0.48 0.19
CA TYR A 22 8.34 0.45 -0.80
C TYR A 22 9.29 1.63 -1.05
N LEU A 23 9.95 2.17 -0.03
CA LEU A 23 10.94 3.22 -0.17
C LEU A 23 12.14 2.78 -1.03
N ASP A 24 12.57 1.52 -0.92
CA ASP A 24 13.68 0.97 -1.71
C ASP A 24 13.38 0.96 -3.21
N VAL A 25 12.15 0.70 -3.62
CA VAL A 25 11.74 0.74 -5.03
C VAL A 25 11.30 2.13 -5.49
N TRP A 26 10.69 2.92 -4.60
CA TRP A 26 10.22 4.28 -4.88
C TRP A 26 11.37 5.26 -5.10
N THR A 27 12.39 5.23 -4.25
CA THR A 27 13.52 6.19 -4.28
C THR A 27 14.22 6.21 -5.63
N PRO A 28 14.69 5.08 -6.20
CA PRO A 28 15.34 5.10 -7.50
C PRO A 28 14.39 5.46 -8.65
N ALA A 29 13.09 5.21 -8.50
CA ALA A 29 12.09 5.61 -9.50
C ALA A 29 11.84 7.12 -9.47
N ALA A 30 11.71 7.70 -8.29
CA ALA A 30 11.51 9.14 -8.08
C ALA A 30 12.72 9.96 -8.59
N LEU A 31 13.93 9.55 -8.22
CA LEU A 31 15.16 10.23 -8.61
C LEU A 31 15.51 10.08 -10.11
N ARG A 32 14.99 9.06 -10.79
CA ARG A 32 15.27 8.86 -12.23
C ARG A 32 14.59 9.89 -13.11
N SER A 33 13.42 10.33 -12.74
CA SER A 33 12.55 11.18 -13.56
C SER A 33 12.64 12.67 -13.18
N HIS A 34 13.17 12.99 -12.01
CA HIS A 34 13.21 14.35 -11.45
C HIS A 34 14.51 14.62 -10.72
N ARG A 35 14.89 15.91 -10.65
CA ARG A 35 16.09 16.33 -9.91
C ARG A 35 15.91 16.36 -8.40
N GLY A 36 14.67 16.27 -7.92
CA GLY A 36 14.34 16.27 -6.51
C GLY A 36 13.12 15.42 -6.24
N ALA A 37 13.04 14.88 -5.02
CA ALA A 37 11.91 14.15 -4.49
C ALA A 37 11.66 14.55 -3.03
N THR A 38 10.46 14.32 -2.52
CA THR A 38 10.10 14.66 -1.15
C THR A 38 9.47 13.45 -0.47
N TYR A 39 9.96 13.09 0.70
CA TYR A 39 9.32 12.16 1.61
C TYR A 39 8.74 12.93 2.79
N VAL A 40 7.48 12.69 3.12
CA VAL A 40 6.78 13.34 4.24
C VAL A 40 6.43 12.29 5.27
N GLU A 41 6.77 12.53 6.53
CA GLU A 41 6.52 11.63 7.65
C GLU A 41 5.76 12.35 8.77
N SER A 42 4.74 11.69 9.31
CA SER A 42 3.96 12.22 10.45
C SER A 42 3.73 11.20 11.57
N GLY A 43 4.36 10.04 11.47
CA GLY A 43 4.18 8.94 12.42
C GLY A 43 5.28 8.86 13.48
N ASP A 44 5.55 7.64 13.92
CA ASP A 44 6.59 7.32 14.88
C ASP A 44 7.97 7.73 14.35
N PRO A 45 8.84 8.37 15.16
CA PRO A 45 10.20 8.75 14.78
C PRO A 45 11.05 7.61 14.20
N ASP A 46 10.77 6.36 14.57
CA ASP A 46 11.46 5.19 14.03
C ASP A 46 11.29 5.07 12.50
N PHE A 47 10.17 5.51 11.94
CA PHE A 47 9.97 5.55 10.47
C PHE A 47 10.91 6.56 9.80
N VAL A 48 11.22 7.67 10.47
CA VAL A 48 12.21 8.65 9.98
C VAL A 48 13.58 8.01 9.90
N VAL A 49 13.98 7.28 10.93
CA VAL A 49 15.26 6.57 10.99
C VAL A 49 15.36 5.52 9.90
N ASP A 50 14.30 4.72 9.70
CA ASP A 50 14.26 3.70 8.66
C ASP A 50 14.33 4.31 7.25
N ALA A 51 13.54 5.35 7.01
CA ALA A 51 13.55 6.07 5.72
C ALA A 51 14.94 6.66 5.43
N PHE A 52 15.56 7.26 6.43
CA PHE A 52 16.90 7.83 6.30
C PHE A 52 17.95 6.77 5.96
N ARG A 53 17.88 5.58 6.56
CA ARG A 53 18.77 4.46 6.23
C ARG A 53 18.60 4.02 4.78
N VAL A 54 17.35 3.82 4.33
CA VAL A 54 17.08 3.48 2.93
C VAL A 54 17.64 4.54 1.99
N PHE A 55 17.38 5.83 2.25
CA PHE A 55 17.88 6.91 1.40
C PHE A 55 19.40 7.00 1.39
N GLY A 56 20.05 6.66 2.51
CA GLY A 56 21.52 6.58 2.62
C GLY A 56 22.14 5.56 1.66
N GLU A 57 21.44 4.46 1.34
CA GLU A 57 21.90 3.46 0.37
C GLU A 57 21.96 4.00 -1.07
N PHE A 58 21.27 5.11 -1.34
CA PHE A 58 21.28 5.79 -2.63
C PHE A 58 22.20 7.02 -2.68
N ALA A 59 23.14 7.17 -1.74
CA ALA A 59 24.04 8.32 -1.62
C ALA A 59 24.73 8.68 -2.95
N ASP A 60 25.23 7.70 -3.70
CA ASP A 60 25.86 7.92 -5.02
C ASP A 60 24.94 8.57 -6.05
N ARG A 61 23.64 8.40 -5.92
CA ARG A 61 22.63 9.01 -6.80
C ARG A 61 22.26 10.40 -6.33
N LEU A 62 22.30 10.64 -5.02
CA LEU A 62 21.97 11.91 -4.40
C LEU A 62 22.98 13.03 -4.74
N ASP A 63 24.21 12.70 -5.14
CA ASP A 63 25.21 13.68 -5.60
C ASP A 63 24.69 14.65 -6.68
N ARG A 64 23.70 14.23 -7.46
CA ARG A 64 23.12 15.02 -8.57
C ARG A 64 21.62 15.29 -8.39
N HIS A 65 21.05 14.84 -7.31
CA HIS A 65 19.64 14.92 -7.01
C HIS A 65 19.47 15.44 -5.58
N HIS A 66 18.24 15.85 -5.27
CA HIS A 66 17.90 16.30 -3.93
C HIS A 66 16.72 15.50 -3.40
N LEU A 67 16.81 15.03 -2.17
CA LEU A 67 15.73 14.35 -1.48
C LEU A 67 15.48 15.02 -0.13
N ASP A 68 14.28 15.57 0.03
CA ASP A 68 13.82 16.19 1.25
C ASP A 68 13.04 15.19 2.11
N VAL A 69 13.48 14.98 3.33
CA VAL A 69 12.70 14.32 4.39
C VAL A 69 12.04 15.41 5.22
N VAL A 70 10.71 15.44 5.20
CA VAL A 70 9.91 16.45 5.88
C VAL A 70 9.11 15.80 6.99
N ILE A 71 9.33 16.19 8.22
CA ILE A 71 8.61 15.71 9.38
C ILE A 71 7.54 16.72 9.75
N VAL A 72 6.28 16.27 9.81
CA VAL A 72 5.11 17.10 10.07
C VAL A 72 4.59 16.86 11.47
N GLY A 73 4.21 17.93 12.17
CA GLY A 73 3.46 17.89 13.43
C GLY A 73 4.29 17.87 14.72
N ALA A 74 5.47 17.29 14.73
CA ALA A 74 6.37 17.31 15.90
C ALA A 74 7.73 17.90 15.53
N ALA A 75 8.35 18.60 16.44
CA ALA A 75 9.77 18.88 16.33
C ALA A 75 10.54 17.55 16.36
N VAL A 76 11.47 17.37 15.43
CA VAL A 76 12.36 16.20 15.48
C VAL A 76 13.12 16.21 16.79
N ASP A 77 13.02 15.15 17.58
CA ASP A 77 13.82 15.02 18.78
C ASP A 77 15.30 15.17 18.40
N PRO A 78 16.06 16.06 19.05
CA PRO A 78 17.50 16.17 18.85
C PRO A 78 18.25 14.83 19.05
N ALA A 79 17.67 13.88 19.77
CA ALA A 79 18.23 12.52 19.91
C ALA A 79 18.10 11.74 18.60
N VAL A 80 16.95 11.80 17.92
CA VAL A 80 16.71 11.18 16.62
C VAL A 80 17.66 11.77 15.58
N LEU A 81 17.80 13.10 15.52
CA LEU A 81 18.75 13.74 14.60
C LEU A 81 20.20 13.33 14.83
N ARG A 82 20.59 13.13 16.10
CA ARG A 82 21.93 12.61 16.44
C ARG A 82 22.13 11.16 16.03
N GLU A 83 21.08 10.34 16.10
CA GLU A 83 21.11 8.94 15.67
C GLU A 83 21.25 8.83 14.15
N LEU A 84 20.64 9.75 13.39
CA LEU A 84 20.75 9.79 11.94
C LEU A 84 22.18 10.07 11.46
N GLY A 85 22.99 10.74 12.25
CA GLY A 85 24.33 11.18 11.86
C GLY A 85 24.31 12.31 10.83
N GLU A 86 25.41 12.50 10.13
CA GLU A 86 25.51 13.51 9.06
C GLU A 86 24.86 12.96 7.78
N PRO A 87 23.85 13.64 7.21
CA PRO A 87 23.19 13.19 6.00
C PRO A 87 24.16 13.21 4.80
N PRO A 88 24.06 12.26 3.86
CA PRO A 88 24.82 12.31 2.63
C PRO A 88 24.46 13.57 1.82
N ALA A 89 25.39 14.00 0.96
CA ALA A 89 25.14 15.13 0.07
C ALA A 89 23.84 14.90 -0.74
N GLY A 90 23.00 15.94 -0.82
CA GLY A 90 21.69 15.85 -1.49
C GLY A 90 20.53 15.32 -0.66
N LEU A 91 20.75 14.83 0.56
CA LEU A 91 19.69 14.47 1.50
C LEU A 91 19.54 15.57 2.56
N SER A 92 18.31 16.05 2.75
CA SER A 92 18.00 17.02 3.80
C SER A 92 16.87 16.50 4.71
N VAL A 93 16.92 16.89 5.98
CA VAL A 93 15.87 16.60 6.97
C VAL A 93 15.39 17.91 7.57
N ARG A 94 14.08 18.16 7.55
CA ARG A 94 13.50 19.35 8.17
C ARG A 94 12.17 19.06 8.84
N SER A 95 11.85 19.79 9.89
CA SER A 95 10.57 19.73 10.56
C SER A 95 9.68 20.90 10.13
N VAL A 96 8.39 20.64 9.97
CA VAL A 96 7.38 21.64 9.60
C VAL A 96 6.21 21.52 10.56
N ALA A 97 5.97 22.60 11.31
CA ALA A 97 4.88 22.65 12.28
C ALA A 97 3.50 22.85 11.60
N ASP A 98 3.48 23.59 10.48
CA ASP A 98 2.26 23.86 9.70
C ASP A 98 2.34 23.19 8.33
N PRO A 99 1.58 22.10 8.11
CA PRO A 99 1.59 21.36 6.86
C PRO A 99 0.95 22.11 5.68
N GLU A 100 0.14 23.15 5.92
CA GLU A 100 -0.57 23.87 4.84
C GLU A 100 0.36 24.62 3.89
N ASN A 101 1.57 24.92 4.36
CA ASN A 101 2.60 25.65 3.61
C ASN A 101 3.75 24.76 3.13
N LEU A 102 3.53 23.46 3.05
CA LEU A 102 4.56 22.53 2.60
C LEU A 102 4.83 22.69 1.10
N ALA A 103 5.97 23.28 0.75
CA ALA A 103 6.47 23.29 -0.61
C ALA A 103 7.05 21.90 -0.93
N VAL A 104 6.44 21.19 -1.88
CA VAL A 104 6.88 19.87 -2.35
C VAL A 104 7.50 20.03 -3.73
N ALA A 105 8.70 19.51 -3.91
CA ALA A 105 9.42 19.51 -5.18
C ALA A 105 9.48 18.09 -5.76
N GLY A 106 8.97 17.92 -7.00
CA GLY A 106 9.03 16.64 -7.70
C GLY A 106 8.08 15.57 -7.18
N PRO A 107 8.39 14.27 -7.37
CA PRO A 107 7.65 13.18 -6.79
C PRO A 107 7.61 13.26 -5.26
N MET A 108 6.48 12.89 -4.68
CA MET A 108 6.29 12.92 -3.24
C MET A 108 5.63 11.62 -2.77
N LEU A 109 6.18 11.06 -1.68
CA LEU A 109 5.54 10.02 -0.90
C LEU A 109 5.30 10.56 0.52
N ALA A 110 4.04 10.56 0.96
CA ALA A 110 3.69 10.89 2.34
C ALA A 110 3.30 9.62 3.09
N HIS A 111 3.96 9.36 4.22
CA HIS A 111 3.56 8.36 5.19
C HIS A 111 2.90 9.07 6.38
N LEU A 112 1.62 8.74 6.61
CA LEU A 112 0.78 9.39 7.62
C LEU A 112 0.19 8.31 8.53
N ASP A 113 0.67 8.25 9.76
CA ASP A 113 0.20 7.27 10.76
C ASP A 113 -0.75 7.95 11.76
N VAL A 114 -2.04 7.61 11.68
CA VAL A 114 -3.12 8.18 12.51
C VAL A 114 -3.67 7.09 13.42
N VAL A 115 -2.83 6.61 14.32
CA VAL A 115 -3.24 5.68 15.37
C VAL A 115 -3.37 6.40 16.70
N GLU A 116 -3.88 5.70 17.71
CA GLU A 116 -3.94 6.19 19.10
C GLU A 116 -2.56 6.78 19.48
N ASP A 117 -2.54 8.00 20.02
CA ASP A 117 -1.36 8.81 20.35
C ASP A 117 -0.70 9.59 19.19
N SER A 118 -1.28 9.60 17.97
CA SER A 118 -0.79 10.48 16.92
C SER A 118 -0.95 11.97 17.29
N ALA A 119 0.07 12.76 16.96
CA ALA A 119 0.01 14.22 17.10
C ALA A 119 -0.96 14.89 16.11
N LEU A 120 -1.36 14.17 15.04
CA LEU A 120 -2.31 14.65 14.04
C LEU A 120 -3.71 14.07 14.32
N THR A 121 -4.71 14.94 14.30
CA THR A 121 -6.11 14.51 14.31
C THR A 121 -6.55 14.09 12.90
N GLU A 122 -7.64 13.31 12.80
CA GLU A 122 -8.19 12.93 11.47
C GLU A 122 -8.45 14.13 10.56
N PRO A 123 -9.06 15.26 10.99
CA PRO A 123 -9.22 16.45 10.16
C PRO A 123 -7.89 17.06 9.69
N ASP A 124 -6.83 17.01 10.52
CA ASP A 124 -5.51 17.52 10.14
C ASP A 124 -4.89 16.69 9.04
N VAL A 125 -5.02 15.36 9.12
CA VAL A 125 -4.53 14.43 8.11
C VAL A 125 -5.21 14.69 6.76
N TRP A 126 -6.53 14.85 6.73
CA TRP A 126 -7.22 15.12 5.46
C TRP A 126 -6.89 16.49 4.88
N ARG A 127 -6.65 17.51 5.71
CA ARG A 127 -6.12 18.80 5.24
C ARG A 127 -4.72 18.65 4.65
N LEU A 128 -3.86 17.89 5.32
CA LEU A 128 -2.52 17.60 4.85
C LEU A 128 -2.56 16.83 3.52
N VAL A 129 -3.32 15.75 3.42
CA VAL A 129 -3.51 14.99 2.16
C VAL A 129 -3.98 15.90 1.03
N ALA A 130 -4.98 16.74 1.27
CA ALA A 130 -5.47 17.68 0.26
C ALA A 130 -4.41 18.72 -0.17
N SER A 131 -3.51 19.12 0.72
CA SER A 131 -2.42 20.02 0.41
C SER A 131 -1.30 19.34 -0.38
N LEU A 132 -1.01 18.07 -0.07
CA LEU A 132 0.06 17.28 -0.67
C LEU A 132 -0.33 16.67 -2.04
N ALA A 133 -1.59 16.29 -2.24
CA ALA A 133 -2.05 15.54 -3.40
C ALA A 133 -2.08 16.32 -4.72
N ARG A 134 -1.50 17.52 -4.80
CA ARG A 134 -1.61 18.44 -5.96
C ARG A 134 -0.78 18.03 -7.18
N GLY A 135 0.09 17.04 -7.08
CA GLY A 135 1.00 16.58 -8.13
C GLY A 135 0.65 15.20 -8.68
N LYS A 136 0.86 14.98 -9.98
CA LYS A 136 0.59 13.67 -10.61
C LYS A 136 1.48 12.53 -10.09
N ALA A 137 2.65 12.85 -9.58
CA ALA A 137 3.62 11.89 -9.03
C ALA A 137 3.58 11.87 -7.49
N HIS A 138 2.44 12.21 -6.90
CA HIS A 138 2.25 12.21 -5.46
C HIS A 138 1.54 10.95 -5.01
N GLU A 139 1.99 10.43 -3.87
CA GLU A 139 1.53 9.18 -3.27
C GLU A 139 1.34 9.36 -1.76
N VAL A 140 0.40 8.63 -1.23
CA VAL A 140 0.10 8.64 0.21
C VAL A 140 0.00 7.21 0.70
N LEU A 141 0.72 6.90 1.77
CA LEU A 141 0.56 5.70 2.59
C LEU A 141 0.00 6.16 3.94
N LEU A 142 -1.23 5.77 4.22
CA LEU A 142 -1.97 6.20 5.40
C LEU A 142 -2.31 5.01 6.28
N THR A 143 -2.09 5.12 7.59
CA THR A 143 -2.60 4.16 8.57
C THR A 143 -3.68 4.84 9.42
N VAL A 144 -4.84 4.17 9.55
CA VAL A 144 -5.96 4.63 10.36
C VAL A 144 -6.56 3.49 11.17
N PRO A 145 -7.27 3.78 12.28
CA PRO A 145 -8.00 2.76 13.02
C PRO A 145 -9.03 2.04 12.13
N ALA A 146 -9.18 0.72 12.30
CA ALA A 146 -10.11 -0.09 11.50
C ALA A 146 -11.60 0.24 11.76
N ALA A 147 -11.91 0.96 12.83
CA ALA A 147 -13.27 1.43 13.11
C ALA A 147 -13.74 2.50 12.10
N GLU A 148 -12.83 3.16 11.40
CA GLU A 148 -13.15 4.06 10.31
C GLU A 148 -13.53 3.24 9.07
N GLN A 149 -14.74 3.44 8.56
CA GLN A 149 -15.23 2.64 7.44
C GLN A 149 -14.40 2.87 6.18
N ALA A 150 -13.84 1.80 5.63
CA ALA A 150 -12.97 1.80 4.45
C ALA A 150 -13.58 2.46 3.19
N THR A 151 -14.88 2.62 3.13
CA THR A 151 -15.61 3.16 1.97
C THR A 151 -15.36 4.65 1.72
N ASP A 152 -15.03 5.41 2.75
CA ASP A 152 -14.86 6.87 2.61
C ASP A 152 -13.45 7.28 2.13
N HIS A 153 -12.43 6.50 2.48
CA HIS A 153 -11.04 6.81 2.12
C HIS A 153 -10.84 6.88 0.60
N ARG A 154 -11.41 5.92 -0.15
CA ARG A 154 -11.28 5.90 -1.61
C ARG A 154 -11.90 7.14 -2.27
N SER A 155 -13.09 7.54 -1.83
CA SER A 155 -13.76 8.72 -2.37
C SER A 155 -13.01 9.99 -2.04
N ARG A 156 -12.54 10.14 -0.80
CA ARG A 156 -11.77 11.30 -0.36
C ARG A 156 -10.44 11.43 -1.11
N LEU A 157 -9.68 10.35 -1.23
CA LEU A 157 -8.40 10.31 -1.95
C LEU A 157 -8.60 10.54 -3.44
N GLY A 158 -9.63 9.95 -4.05
CA GLY A 158 -10.00 10.19 -5.43
C GLY A 158 -10.36 11.65 -5.73
N ALA A 159 -11.05 12.33 -4.82
CA ALA A 159 -11.42 13.73 -4.96
C ALA A 159 -10.21 14.68 -5.01
N VAL A 160 -9.07 14.30 -4.43
CA VAL A 160 -7.82 15.07 -4.47
C VAL A 160 -6.85 14.61 -5.56
N GLY A 161 -7.28 13.70 -6.46
CA GLY A 161 -6.49 13.25 -7.61
C GLY A 161 -5.72 11.95 -7.43
N LEU A 162 -5.81 11.30 -6.26
CA LEU A 162 -5.23 9.98 -5.99
C LEU A 162 -6.25 8.89 -6.37
N ALA A 163 -6.41 8.65 -7.66
CA ALA A 163 -7.51 7.85 -8.20
C ALA A 163 -7.39 6.35 -7.91
N TYR A 164 -6.19 5.85 -7.65
CA TYR A 164 -5.92 4.42 -7.45
C TYR A 164 -5.60 4.17 -5.98
N VAL A 165 -6.50 3.44 -5.32
CA VAL A 165 -6.43 3.22 -3.87
C VAL A 165 -6.55 1.72 -3.58
N VAL A 166 -5.65 1.22 -2.75
CA VAL A 166 -5.79 -0.08 -2.08
C VAL A 166 -5.90 0.13 -0.58
N THR A 167 -6.81 -0.60 0.05
CA THR A 167 -6.96 -0.66 1.49
C THR A 167 -6.77 -2.09 1.96
N VAL A 168 -5.89 -2.28 2.93
CA VAL A 168 -5.59 -3.58 3.55
C VAL A 168 -5.83 -3.46 5.04
N GLU A 169 -6.57 -4.38 5.61
CA GLU A 169 -6.75 -4.46 7.04
C GLU A 169 -5.67 -5.37 7.63
N LEU A 170 -4.85 -4.81 8.51
CA LEU A 170 -3.83 -5.50 9.29
C LEU A 170 -4.50 -6.00 10.56
N VAL A 171 -4.61 -7.31 10.73
CA VAL A 171 -5.32 -7.92 11.87
C VAL A 171 -4.35 -8.69 12.73
N ALA A 172 -4.20 -8.29 13.98
CA ALA A 172 -3.40 -8.99 14.96
C ALA A 172 -4.12 -10.20 15.56
N ASP A 173 -3.38 -11.14 16.11
CA ASP A 173 -3.93 -12.34 16.78
C ASP A 173 -4.82 -12.01 17.98
N ASP A 174 -4.60 -10.86 18.62
CA ASP A 174 -5.44 -10.34 19.71
C ASP A 174 -6.73 -9.66 19.23
N GLY A 175 -6.96 -9.62 17.90
CA GLY A 175 -8.14 -9.03 17.27
C GLY A 175 -8.05 -7.53 17.02
N ARG A 176 -7.00 -6.82 17.47
CA ARG A 176 -6.78 -5.42 17.07
C ARG A 176 -6.59 -5.35 15.57
N ALA A 177 -7.13 -4.30 14.96
CA ALA A 177 -7.01 -4.11 13.52
C ALA A 177 -6.75 -2.65 13.18
N GLN A 178 -5.95 -2.43 12.14
CA GLN A 178 -5.66 -1.13 11.54
C GLN A 178 -5.84 -1.22 10.01
N LEU A 179 -6.21 -0.12 9.38
CA LEU A 179 -6.27 -0.03 7.93
C LEU A 179 -4.99 0.62 7.41
N LEU A 180 -4.31 -0.07 6.53
CA LEU A 180 -3.22 0.44 5.72
C LEU A 180 -3.80 0.83 4.35
N VAL A 181 -3.73 2.11 4.00
CA VAL A 181 -4.33 2.68 2.79
C VAL A 181 -3.20 3.29 1.95
N PHE A 182 -3.00 2.74 0.76
CA PHE A 182 -2.09 3.35 -0.22
C PHE A 182 -2.88 3.97 -1.36
N ALA A 183 -2.51 5.19 -1.75
CA ALA A 183 -3.16 5.95 -2.80
C ALA A 183 -2.16 6.64 -3.73
N THR A 184 -2.41 6.57 -5.02
CA THR A 184 -1.55 7.13 -6.07
C THR A 184 -2.35 7.57 -7.30
N GLY A 185 -1.76 8.42 -8.13
CA GLY A 185 -2.28 8.78 -9.47
C GLY A 185 -1.79 7.85 -10.59
N ASP A 186 -0.91 6.87 -10.34
CA ASP A 186 -0.32 5.97 -11.35
C ASP A 186 -0.58 4.49 -11.03
N THR A 187 -1.17 3.77 -11.98
CA THR A 187 -1.48 2.33 -11.84
C THR A 187 -0.25 1.45 -11.64
N ARG A 188 0.91 1.88 -12.19
CA ARG A 188 2.18 1.14 -12.03
C ARG A 188 2.65 1.21 -10.59
N HIS A 189 2.52 2.36 -9.94
CA HIS A 189 2.88 2.53 -8.53
C HIS A 189 1.96 1.73 -7.63
N LEU A 190 0.64 1.66 -7.95
CA LEU A 190 -0.26 0.77 -7.23
C LEU A 190 0.15 -0.71 -7.36
N ALA A 191 0.53 -1.15 -8.56
CA ALA A 191 0.99 -2.52 -8.78
C ALA A 191 2.29 -2.80 -7.99
N THR A 192 3.27 -1.90 -8.08
CA THR A 192 4.53 -1.98 -7.33
C THR A 192 4.28 -2.02 -5.82
N PHE A 193 3.42 -1.15 -5.28
CA PHE A 193 3.08 -1.19 -3.86
C PHE A 193 2.50 -2.55 -3.45
N LYS A 194 1.63 -3.14 -4.26
CA LYS A 194 1.09 -4.47 -3.96
C LYS A 194 2.15 -5.57 -4.03
N ASP A 195 3.12 -5.46 -4.93
CA ASP A 195 4.23 -6.40 -4.99
C ASP A 195 5.04 -6.36 -3.69
N GLU A 196 5.35 -5.16 -3.18
CA GLU A 196 6.09 -4.99 -1.91
C GLU A 196 5.23 -5.35 -0.69
N LEU A 197 3.94 -5.06 -0.70
CA LEU A 197 3.01 -5.48 0.35
C LEU A 197 3.03 -6.99 0.56
N TRP A 198 2.97 -7.77 -0.52
CA TRP A 198 3.00 -9.23 -0.47
C TRP A 198 4.40 -9.84 -0.33
N ALA A 199 5.44 -9.04 -0.52
CA ALA A 199 6.84 -9.43 -0.32
C ALA A 199 7.31 -9.21 1.13
N ALA A 200 6.53 -8.53 1.98
CA ALA A 200 6.83 -8.43 3.39
C ALA A 200 6.97 -9.82 4.01
N ASP A 201 7.93 -9.97 4.92
CA ASP A 201 8.14 -11.24 5.61
C ASP A 201 6.92 -11.61 6.46
N GLU A 202 6.70 -12.91 6.66
CA GLU A 202 5.63 -13.41 7.51
C GLU A 202 5.88 -13.01 8.97
N PHE A 203 5.15 -12.01 9.46
CA PHE A 203 5.24 -11.58 10.85
C PHE A 203 4.25 -12.38 11.69
N ALA A 204 4.77 -13.13 12.65
CA ALA A 204 3.96 -13.85 13.60
C ALA A 204 2.97 -12.92 14.31
N GLY A 205 1.68 -13.17 14.14
CA GLY A 205 0.61 -12.43 14.80
C GLY A 205 -0.05 -11.32 13.98
N ILE A 206 0.30 -11.11 12.70
CA ILE A 206 -0.45 -10.23 11.79
C ILE A 206 -0.85 -10.99 10.53
N ARG A 207 -2.10 -10.79 10.11
CA ARG A 207 -2.65 -11.27 8.84
C ARG A 207 -3.32 -10.15 8.08
N TYR A 208 -3.36 -10.29 6.76
CA TYR A 208 -4.08 -9.35 5.90
C TYR A 208 -5.54 -9.76 5.75
N ARG A 209 -6.40 -8.77 5.60
CA ARG A 209 -7.79 -8.94 5.20
C ARG A 209 -8.16 -7.88 4.18
N ASP A 210 -8.85 -8.29 3.12
CA ASP A 210 -9.49 -7.34 2.21
C ASP A 210 -10.77 -6.82 2.87
N PRO A 211 -10.89 -5.52 3.14
CA PRO A 211 -12.12 -4.96 3.74
C PRO A 211 -13.37 -5.21 2.89
N ARG A 212 -13.18 -5.49 1.60
CA ARG A 212 -14.27 -5.77 0.64
C ARG A 212 -14.60 -7.25 0.51
N ASP A 213 -13.82 -8.15 1.08
CA ASP A 213 -14.19 -9.57 1.12
C ASP A 213 -15.39 -9.78 2.06
N ALA A 214 -16.54 -10.18 1.48
CA ALA A 214 -17.75 -10.40 2.24
C ALA A 214 -17.60 -11.48 3.33
N GLU A 215 -16.71 -12.46 3.11
CA GLU A 215 -16.43 -13.52 4.07
C GLU A 215 -15.40 -13.11 5.14
N ARG A 216 -14.83 -11.91 5.02
CA ARG A 216 -13.85 -11.38 5.99
C ARG A 216 -12.66 -12.32 6.23
N THR A 217 -12.22 -13.02 5.17
CA THR A 217 -11.16 -14.04 5.25
C THR A 217 -9.82 -13.40 5.63
N LEU A 218 -9.17 -13.97 6.64
CA LEU A 218 -7.79 -13.64 6.98
C LEU A 218 -6.84 -14.42 6.07
N VAL A 219 -5.82 -13.73 5.59
CA VAL A 219 -4.80 -14.28 4.69
C VAL A 219 -3.42 -14.04 5.29
N ASP A 220 -2.62 -15.10 5.42
CA ASP A 220 -1.24 -15.00 5.88
C ASP A 220 -0.40 -14.21 4.87
N ILE A 221 0.49 -13.38 5.39
CA ILE A 221 1.42 -12.59 4.57
C ILE A 221 2.40 -13.56 3.93
N SER A 222 2.44 -13.60 2.60
CA SER A 222 3.28 -14.53 1.86
C SER A 222 3.46 -14.08 0.41
N LEU A 223 4.62 -14.40 -0.18
CA LEU A 223 4.85 -14.24 -1.61
C LEU A 223 3.87 -15.08 -2.47
N THR A 224 3.32 -16.15 -1.89
CA THR A 224 2.30 -17.02 -2.50
C THR A 224 1.03 -17.05 -1.64
N PRO A 225 0.24 -15.97 -1.64
CA PRO A 225 -0.92 -15.84 -0.77
C PRO A 225 -2.01 -16.87 -1.10
N HIS A 226 -2.84 -17.18 -0.10
CA HIS A 226 -4.04 -17.98 -0.32
C HIS A 226 -5.03 -17.26 -1.24
N LEU A 227 -5.31 -17.83 -2.42
CA LEU A 227 -6.08 -17.18 -3.49
C LEU A 227 -7.61 -17.41 -3.39
N GLY A 228 -8.10 -17.99 -2.33
CA GLY A 228 -9.55 -18.25 -2.13
C GLY A 228 -10.41 -16.98 -2.24
N PRO A 229 -10.11 -15.92 -1.47
CA PRO A 229 -10.85 -14.66 -1.55
C PRO A 229 -10.77 -14.02 -2.94
N LEU A 230 -9.59 -13.97 -3.54
CA LEU A 230 -9.43 -13.45 -4.90
C LEU A 230 -10.27 -14.23 -5.91
N ARG A 231 -10.26 -15.57 -5.84
CA ARG A 231 -11.07 -16.42 -6.73
C ARG A 231 -12.56 -16.08 -6.62
N ARG A 232 -13.08 -15.88 -5.40
CA ARG A 232 -14.49 -15.49 -5.19
C ARG A 232 -14.78 -14.12 -5.85
N ALA A 233 -13.91 -13.14 -5.62
CA ALA A 233 -14.06 -11.80 -6.20
C ALA A 233 -14.06 -11.84 -7.74
N LEU A 234 -13.12 -12.59 -8.34
CA LEU A 234 -13.04 -12.74 -9.80
C LEU A 234 -14.25 -13.48 -10.39
N LEU A 235 -14.74 -14.52 -9.72
CA LEU A 235 -15.95 -15.25 -10.15
C LEU A 235 -17.19 -14.37 -10.04
N ALA A 236 -17.34 -13.57 -9.00
CA ALA A 236 -18.44 -12.62 -8.85
C ALA A 236 -18.40 -11.55 -9.95
N GLU A 237 -17.23 -11.00 -10.25
CA GLU A 237 -17.07 -10.03 -11.34
C GLU A 237 -17.36 -10.67 -12.70
N LEU A 238 -16.91 -11.91 -12.92
CA LEU A 238 -17.19 -12.64 -14.15
C LEU A 238 -18.69 -12.96 -14.31
N ALA A 239 -19.38 -13.32 -13.23
CA ALA A 239 -20.83 -13.53 -13.25
C ALA A 239 -21.57 -12.23 -13.63
N ARG A 240 -21.12 -11.08 -13.14
CA ARG A 240 -21.68 -9.77 -13.45
C ARG A 240 -21.46 -9.35 -14.93
N ARG A 241 -20.31 -9.70 -15.51
CA ARG A 241 -19.96 -9.35 -16.92
C ARG A 241 -20.44 -10.39 -17.94
N GLY A 242 -20.64 -11.64 -17.51
CA GLY A 242 -20.91 -12.79 -18.37
C GLY A 242 -19.64 -13.38 -18.98
N SER A 243 -18.87 -12.59 -19.72
CA SER A 243 -17.56 -12.99 -20.24
C SER A 243 -16.63 -11.79 -20.37
N CYS A 244 -15.33 -12.01 -20.20
CA CYS A 244 -14.30 -10.97 -20.35
C CYS A 244 -12.92 -11.60 -20.56
N THR A 245 -11.91 -10.77 -20.80
CA THR A 245 -10.53 -11.26 -20.92
C THR A 245 -9.89 -11.49 -19.56
N VAL A 246 -8.83 -12.30 -19.51
CA VAL A 246 -7.98 -12.43 -18.32
C VAL A 246 -7.38 -11.07 -17.95
N ALA A 247 -7.03 -10.23 -18.92
CA ALA A 247 -6.54 -8.87 -18.67
C ALA A 247 -7.55 -8.01 -17.89
N ASP A 248 -8.85 -8.10 -18.21
CA ASP A 248 -9.89 -7.38 -17.48
C ASP A 248 -9.97 -7.84 -16.01
N LEU A 249 -9.82 -9.14 -15.77
CA LEU A 249 -9.82 -9.69 -14.41
C LEU A 249 -8.53 -9.40 -13.65
N GLN A 250 -7.39 -9.27 -14.33
CA GLN A 250 -6.15 -8.76 -13.74
C GLN A 250 -6.29 -7.28 -13.32
N GLN A 251 -6.96 -6.48 -14.13
CA GLN A 251 -7.30 -5.10 -13.75
C GLN A 251 -8.26 -5.06 -12.56
N HIS A 252 -9.26 -5.94 -12.53
CA HIS A 252 -10.15 -6.05 -11.37
C HIS A 252 -9.36 -6.42 -10.10
N ALA A 253 -8.45 -7.39 -10.17
CA ALA A 253 -7.57 -7.72 -9.05
C ALA A 253 -6.74 -6.52 -8.59
N LEU A 254 -6.19 -5.73 -9.54
CA LEU A 254 -5.41 -4.54 -9.24
C LEU A 254 -6.22 -3.46 -8.53
N PHE A 255 -7.44 -3.17 -9.00
CA PHE A 255 -8.18 -2.01 -8.52
C PHE A 255 -9.18 -2.32 -7.41
N GLU A 256 -9.66 -3.58 -7.34
CA GLU A 256 -10.79 -3.91 -6.49
C GLU A 256 -10.48 -4.91 -5.39
N THR A 257 -9.25 -5.39 -5.28
CA THR A 257 -8.82 -6.32 -4.22
C THR A 257 -7.46 -5.92 -3.65
N ILE A 258 -7.02 -6.61 -2.61
CA ILE A 258 -5.64 -6.44 -2.08
C ILE A 258 -4.60 -7.21 -2.91
N TYR A 259 -5.02 -8.10 -3.81
CA TYR A 259 -4.14 -8.99 -4.57
C TYR A 259 -3.47 -8.32 -5.77
N ARG A 260 -2.38 -8.95 -6.24
CA ARG A 260 -1.64 -8.51 -7.42
C ARG A 260 -2.32 -8.96 -8.72
N PRO A 261 -2.12 -8.27 -9.84
CA PRO A 261 -2.59 -8.75 -11.15
C PRO A 261 -2.09 -10.16 -11.50
N ALA A 262 -0.87 -10.50 -11.09
CA ALA A 262 -0.28 -11.81 -11.34
C ALA A 262 -1.04 -12.94 -10.63
N ASP A 263 -1.56 -12.69 -9.42
CA ASP A 263 -2.29 -13.66 -8.62
C ASP A 263 -3.61 -14.09 -9.29
N ALA A 264 -4.19 -13.22 -10.12
CA ALA A 264 -5.42 -13.51 -10.87
C ALA A 264 -5.26 -14.73 -11.79
N ILE A 265 -4.08 -14.93 -12.40
CA ILE A 265 -3.82 -16.09 -13.26
C ILE A 265 -3.91 -17.39 -12.46
N GLY A 266 -3.34 -17.43 -11.26
CA GLY A 266 -3.41 -18.59 -10.36
C GLY A 266 -4.83 -18.89 -9.92
N ALA A 267 -5.58 -17.85 -9.52
CA ALA A 267 -6.98 -17.97 -9.11
C ALA A 267 -7.88 -18.49 -10.25
N LEU A 268 -7.71 -17.94 -11.48
CA LEU A 268 -8.46 -18.36 -12.66
C LEU A 268 -8.06 -19.77 -13.14
N THR A 269 -6.78 -20.15 -13.04
CA THR A 269 -6.32 -21.51 -13.36
C THR A 269 -6.98 -22.52 -12.42
N SER A 270 -7.04 -22.22 -11.13
CA SER A 270 -7.76 -23.05 -10.14
C SER A 270 -9.26 -23.13 -10.45
N ALA A 271 -9.90 -22.02 -10.81
CA ALA A 271 -11.31 -21.97 -11.18
C ALA A 271 -11.61 -22.79 -12.45
N ALA A 272 -10.74 -22.72 -13.46
CA ALA A 272 -10.85 -23.52 -14.69
C ALA A 272 -10.70 -25.02 -14.40
N SER A 273 -9.74 -25.41 -13.58
CA SER A 273 -9.52 -26.80 -13.16
C SER A 273 -10.70 -27.36 -12.38
N ALA A 274 -11.38 -26.54 -11.59
CA ALA A 274 -12.60 -26.88 -10.87
C ALA A 274 -13.87 -26.85 -11.76
N GLY A 275 -13.74 -26.49 -13.06
CA GLY A 275 -14.86 -26.38 -13.97
C GLY A 275 -15.82 -25.21 -13.70
N ALA A 276 -15.42 -24.23 -12.89
CA ALA A 276 -16.24 -23.07 -12.53
C ALA A 276 -16.30 -22.00 -13.65
N ILE A 277 -15.35 -22.02 -14.59
CA ILE A 277 -15.30 -21.11 -15.72
C ILE A 277 -15.07 -21.85 -17.03
N THR A 278 -15.56 -21.26 -18.11
CA THR A 278 -15.18 -21.63 -19.47
C THR A 278 -14.02 -20.76 -19.93
N ARG A 279 -13.29 -21.19 -20.97
CA ARG A 279 -12.16 -20.44 -21.52
C ARG A 279 -12.01 -20.64 -23.01
N GLU A 280 -11.52 -19.61 -23.69
CA GLU A 280 -11.18 -19.66 -25.12
C GLU A 280 -9.80 -19.04 -25.34
N PRO A 281 -8.82 -19.81 -25.89
CA PRO A 281 -8.93 -21.22 -26.31
C PRO A 281 -9.09 -22.19 -25.12
N GLU A 282 -9.75 -23.31 -25.36
CA GLU A 282 -10.03 -24.33 -24.30
C GLU A 282 -8.77 -24.92 -23.68
N LYS A 283 -7.68 -25.00 -24.42
CA LYS A 283 -6.41 -25.59 -24.00
C LYS A 283 -5.29 -24.57 -24.03
N GLY A 284 -4.22 -24.88 -23.32
CA GLY A 284 -3.03 -24.05 -23.23
C GLY A 284 -2.97 -23.22 -21.94
N ARG A 285 -1.98 -22.36 -21.80
CA ARG A 285 -1.79 -21.46 -20.65
C ARG A 285 -2.77 -20.28 -20.75
N LEU A 286 -3.29 -19.82 -19.61
CA LEU A 286 -4.03 -18.56 -19.57
C LEU A 286 -3.07 -17.40 -19.89
N THR A 287 -3.49 -16.57 -20.82
CA THR A 287 -2.77 -15.35 -21.24
C THR A 287 -3.69 -14.15 -21.02
N PRO A 288 -3.18 -12.92 -20.97
CA PRO A 288 -4.02 -11.72 -20.85
C PRO A 288 -5.14 -11.63 -21.91
N ARG A 289 -4.93 -12.23 -23.09
CA ARG A 289 -5.90 -12.22 -24.21
C ARG A 289 -6.91 -13.39 -24.17
N THR A 290 -6.72 -14.35 -23.28
CA THR A 290 -7.65 -15.48 -23.12
C THR A 290 -8.99 -14.95 -22.67
N THR A 291 -10.07 -15.30 -23.35
CA THR A 291 -11.44 -15.00 -22.92
C THR A 291 -11.88 -16.05 -21.91
N VAL A 292 -12.52 -15.62 -20.85
CA VAL A 292 -13.12 -16.49 -19.83
C VAL A 292 -14.59 -16.13 -19.64
N GLY A 293 -15.41 -17.12 -19.38
CA GLY A 293 -16.85 -16.97 -19.15
C GLY A 293 -17.29 -17.70 -17.88
N HIS A 294 -18.32 -17.19 -17.25
CA HIS A 294 -18.95 -17.86 -16.12
C HIS A 294 -19.65 -19.11 -16.61
N ARG A 295 -19.43 -20.26 -15.95
CA ARG A 295 -20.19 -21.46 -16.22
C ARG A 295 -21.44 -21.45 -15.35
N GLU A 296 -22.60 -21.16 -15.95
CA GLU A 296 -23.87 -21.35 -15.26
C GLU A 296 -24.03 -22.83 -14.91
N ASP A 297 -24.31 -23.12 -13.64
CA ASP A 297 -24.67 -24.48 -13.23
C ASP A 297 -25.97 -24.88 -13.94
N HIS A 298 -25.85 -25.70 -14.99
CA HIS A 298 -26.99 -26.38 -15.65
C HIS A 298 -27.65 -27.44 -14.74
N ARG A 299 -27.63 -27.24 -13.43
CA ARG A 299 -28.28 -28.15 -12.42
C ARG A 299 -29.63 -27.61 -11.97
N GLN A 300 -30.41 -27.03 -12.88
CA GLN A 300 -31.86 -26.85 -12.65
C GLN A 300 -32.62 -27.13 -13.94
N ARG A 301 -32.76 -28.44 -14.29
CA ARG A 301 -33.90 -28.97 -15.03
C ARG A 301 -34.23 -30.34 -14.50
#